data_70958c82b69980c4e4c062a424e6a17a
#
_entry.id   70958c82b69980c4e4c062a424e6a17a
#
_cell.length_a   1.000
_cell.length_b   1.000
_cell.length_c   1.000
_cell.angle_alpha   90.00
_cell.angle_beta   90.00
_cell.angle_gamma   90.00
#
_symmetry.space_group_name_H-M   'P 1'
#
loop_
_entity.id
_entity.type
_entity.pdbx_description
1 polymer ?
#
loop_
_entity_poly.entity_id
_entity_poly.type
_entity_poly.pdbx_seq_one_letter_code
_entity_poly.pdbx_strand_id
1 'polypeptide(L)'
;MNNNPNQPINTTALSNSVSVFSGIVEIEKSCIKLLQNEPNLKEVKLEDIIPDNDPDKIAAKEDGRDLSSFARENMCTMYYDGLINSRYPSESQKKISPYNKIAHFRKTINRKIKCTTDIIVNIVEIDFRVMSNEMVLFSIKVDNSGLTLNQITFQNFTIRSVNNYNKKGADKKPIYSDEWIELFADVIKLRNECCKIKKCDEANLSHTLFTGNKLYNYVIAQLPAEIDSEYNDDRLYELANEMRIGTLNDKEDPNYPNEEYKKYLLETHSIASFNNWKGLAINDTTAILMKSTVKPHQYNSWLYSYLEFIYFNAFYINAYLMKMNHKYQSREGNADLEKEYLEFDRTFNFHNISYRFQPQLIYERLRIGMEINDELIQLKEKIQQYSEKHERENEKKINNILTWLTIFTLVSIANDITSFITTFIDGKTPQAIPWSALGVVAVIIVWILYKFNRTKK
;
A
#
# COMPACT_ATOMS: atom_id res chain seq x y z
N MET A 1 32.52 29.37 0.53
CA MET A 1 31.09 29.15 0.50
C MET A 1 30.51 29.60 1.82
N ASN A 2 29.82 30.75 1.85
CA ASN A 2 29.33 31.32 3.08
C ASN A 2 28.01 30.66 3.48
N ASN A 3 28.09 29.44 3.97
CA ASN A 3 26.98 28.84 4.72
C ASN A 3 26.93 29.57 6.08
N ASN A 4 26.08 30.58 6.18
CA ASN A 4 25.88 31.25 7.44
C ASN A 4 25.14 30.27 8.39
N PRO A 5 25.82 29.59 9.33
CA PRO A 5 25.16 28.67 10.26
C PRO A 5 24.20 29.40 11.22
N ASN A 6 24.21 30.73 11.19
CA ASN A 6 23.44 31.62 12.04
C ASN A 6 22.12 32.09 11.38
N GLN A 7 21.65 31.44 10.31
CA GLN A 7 20.29 31.72 9.85
C GLN A 7 19.27 31.31 10.97
N PRO A 8 18.31 32.16 11.29
CA PRO A 8 17.36 31.90 12.39
C PRO A 8 16.67 30.51 12.28
N ILE A 9 16.39 30.09 11.07
CA ILE A 9 15.74 28.76 10.83
C ILE A 9 16.62 27.58 11.25
N ASN A 10 17.94 27.70 11.22
CA ASN A 10 18.86 26.62 11.59
C ASN A 10 19.14 26.57 13.11
N THR A 11 18.75 27.61 13.83
CA THR A 11 18.98 27.73 15.28
C THR A 11 17.73 27.70 16.10
N THR A 12 16.55 28.00 15.51
CA THR A 12 15.29 28.05 16.21
C THR A 12 14.64 26.65 16.27
N ALA A 13 14.43 26.17 17.49
CA ALA A 13 13.78 24.88 17.73
C ALA A 13 12.26 24.98 17.53
N LEU A 14 11.66 23.94 16.97
CA LEU A 14 10.21 23.83 16.80
C LEU A 14 9.57 23.39 18.11
N SER A 15 8.42 23.96 18.46
CA SER A 15 7.61 23.54 19.62
C SER A 15 6.72 22.35 19.31
N ASN A 16 6.23 22.25 18.08
CA ASN A 16 5.34 21.20 17.62
C ASN A 16 5.86 20.63 16.29
N SER A 17 6.36 19.41 16.34
CA SER A 17 6.73 18.67 15.14
C SER A 17 6.72 17.17 15.42
N VAL A 18 6.21 16.40 14.46
CA VAL A 18 6.12 14.95 14.55
C VAL A 18 6.52 14.34 13.22
N SER A 19 7.31 13.27 13.26
CA SER A 19 7.55 12.40 12.11
C SER A 19 6.96 11.01 12.36
N VAL A 20 6.35 10.43 11.33
CA VAL A 20 5.82 9.06 11.38
C VAL A 20 6.47 8.25 10.26
N PHE A 21 7.26 7.26 10.65
CA PHE A 21 7.93 6.35 9.72
C PHE A 21 7.11 5.08 9.59
N SER A 22 6.76 4.72 8.38
CA SER A 22 5.85 3.61 8.10
C SER A 22 6.47 2.60 7.16
N GLY A 23 6.15 1.33 7.38
CA GLY A 23 6.54 0.22 6.52
C GLY A 23 5.48 -0.87 6.52
N ILE A 24 5.64 -1.82 5.61
CA ILE A 24 4.72 -2.96 5.51
C ILE A 24 5.51 -4.26 5.54
N VAL A 25 5.00 -5.22 6.30
CA VAL A 25 5.48 -6.60 6.34
C VAL A 25 4.33 -7.54 6.00
N GLU A 26 4.66 -8.66 5.36
CA GLU A 26 3.69 -9.74 5.13
C GLU A 26 3.75 -10.73 6.28
N ILE A 27 2.57 -11.14 6.77
CA ILE A 27 2.44 -12.16 7.81
C ILE A 27 1.39 -13.21 7.41
N GLU A 28 1.47 -14.41 7.98
CA GLU A 28 0.42 -15.41 7.86
C GLU A 28 -0.78 -15.07 8.76
N LYS A 29 -2.00 -15.39 8.31
CA LYS A 29 -3.24 -15.15 9.09
C LYS A 29 -3.22 -15.75 10.50
N SER A 30 -2.52 -16.88 10.66
CA SER A 30 -2.34 -17.55 11.96
C SER A 30 -1.64 -16.68 12.99
N CYS A 31 -0.86 -15.71 12.53
CA CYS A 31 0.00 -14.85 13.37
C CYS A 31 -0.69 -13.63 13.93
N ILE A 32 -1.89 -13.29 13.45
CA ILE A 32 -2.71 -12.22 14.06
C ILE A 32 -2.93 -12.50 15.56
N LYS A 33 -3.08 -13.78 15.92
CA LYS A 33 -3.21 -14.20 17.32
C LYS A 33 -1.96 -13.95 18.16
N LEU A 34 -0.78 -13.91 17.54
CA LEU A 34 0.46 -13.58 18.27
C LEU A 34 0.48 -12.10 18.68
N LEU A 35 0.03 -11.21 17.81
CA LEU A 35 -0.13 -9.79 18.16
C LEU A 35 -1.15 -9.59 19.28
N GLN A 36 -2.26 -10.31 19.24
CA GLN A 36 -3.30 -10.25 20.27
C GLN A 36 -2.81 -10.74 21.64
N ASN A 37 -1.87 -11.67 21.66
CA ASN A 37 -1.36 -12.28 22.90
C ASN A 37 -0.07 -11.60 23.42
N GLU A 38 0.50 -10.65 22.69
CA GLU A 38 1.72 -9.95 23.10
C GLU A 38 1.39 -8.97 24.24
N PRO A 39 1.95 -9.17 25.46
CA PRO A 39 1.53 -8.43 26.66
C PRO A 39 1.85 -6.94 26.60
N ASN A 40 2.77 -6.52 25.73
CA ASN A 40 3.18 -5.14 25.56
C ASN A 40 2.40 -4.40 24.47
N LEU A 41 1.49 -5.08 23.79
CA LEU A 41 0.65 -4.51 22.75
C LEU A 41 -0.77 -4.31 23.27
N LYS A 42 -1.27 -3.09 23.17
CA LYS A 42 -2.65 -2.73 23.49
C LYS A 42 -3.45 -2.65 22.21
N GLU A 43 -4.60 -3.31 22.15
CA GLU A 43 -5.56 -3.08 21.05
C GLU A 43 -6.08 -1.65 21.10
N VAL A 44 -6.02 -0.96 19.96
CA VAL A 44 -6.44 0.43 19.82
C VAL A 44 -7.84 0.43 19.23
N LYS A 45 -8.77 1.01 19.94
CA LYS A 45 -10.11 1.27 19.42
C LYS A 45 -10.13 2.64 18.76
N LEU A 46 -11.14 2.88 17.94
CA LEU A 46 -11.33 4.16 17.28
C LEU A 46 -11.32 5.35 18.24
N GLU A 47 -12.02 5.21 19.32
CA GLU A 47 -12.11 6.22 20.38
C GLU A 47 -10.75 6.57 21.00
N ASP A 48 -9.76 5.64 20.91
CA ASP A 48 -8.41 5.82 21.40
C ASP A 48 -7.48 6.52 20.37
N ILE A 49 -7.88 6.58 19.10
CA ILE A 49 -7.09 7.22 18.02
C ILE A 49 -7.12 8.73 18.17
N ILE A 50 -8.30 9.27 18.42
CA ILE A 50 -8.52 10.70 18.62
C ILE A 50 -8.61 10.96 20.12
N PRO A 51 -7.72 11.77 20.71
CA PRO A 51 -7.75 12.08 22.13
C PRO A 51 -9.08 12.67 22.57
N ASP A 52 -9.49 12.40 23.81
CA ASP A 52 -10.75 12.91 24.36
C ASP A 52 -10.81 14.43 24.49
N ASN A 53 -9.65 15.07 24.59
CA ASN A 53 -9.50 16.51 24.60
C ASN A 53 -9.37 17.15 23.22
N ASP A 54 -9.49 16.36 22.13
CA ASP A 54 -9.48 16.90 20.79
C ASP A 54 -10.71 17.78 20.56
N PRO A 55 -10.54 19.05 20.15
CA PRO A 55 -11.66 19.96 19.91
C PRO A 55 -12.67 19.45 18.87
N ASP A 56 -12.21 18.72 17.84
CA ASP A 56 -13.09 18.13 16.86
C ASP A 56 -13.93 16.99 17.43
N LYS A 57 -13.37 16.21 18.37
CA LYS A 57 -14.10 15.17 19.11
C LYS A 57 -15.10 15.78 20.10
N ILE A 58 -14.73 16.86 20.78
CA ILE A 58 -15.63 17.60 21.68
C ILE A 58 -16.77 18.22 20.86
N ALA A 59 -16.47 18.93 19.79
CA ALA A 59 -17.48 19.53 18.91
C ALA A 59 -18.39 18.47 18.26
N ALA A 60 -17.86 17.31 17.91
CA ALA A 60 -18.65 16.20 17.38
C ALA A 60 -19.61 15.62 18.43
N LYS A 61 -19.20 15.53 19.68
CA LYS A 61 -20.06 15.11 20.81
C LYS A 61 -21.16 16.14 21.09
N GLU A 62 -20.82 17.43 21.10
CA GLU A 62 -21.74 18.53 21.39
C GLU A 62 -22.79 18.70 20.28
N ASP A 63 -22.38 18.58 19.02
CA ASP A 63 -23.27 18.74 17.86
C ASP A 63 -24.00 17.43 17.47
N GLY A 64 -23.79 16.33 18.20
CA GLY A 64 -24.31 14.99 17.82
C GLY A 64 -23.74 14.52 16.48
N ARG A 65 -22.66 15.14 16.00
CA ARG A 65 -21.94 14.75 14.79
C ARG A 65 -21.01 13.61 15.11
N ASP A 66 -21.36 12.49 14.60
CA ASP A 66 -20.53 11.28 14.61
C ASP A 66 -19.31 11.44 13.69
N LEU A 67 -18.22 10.71 13.95
CA LEU A 67 -17.07 10.58 13.05
C LEU A 67 -17.47 10.19 11.62
N SER A 68 -18.66 9.61 11.44
CA SER A 68 -19.30 9.42 10.14
C SER A 68 -19.50 10.72 9.33
N SER A 69 -19.44 11.89 9.98
CA SER A 69 -19.48 13.18 9.29
C SER A 69 -18.17 13.50 8.57
N PHE A 70 -17.08 12.87 8.97
CA PHE A 70 -15.76 13.05 8.37
C PHE A 70 -15.51 12.05 7.22
N ALA A 71 -15.76 10.78 7.46
CA ALA A 71 -15.50 9.70 6.52
C ALA A 71 -16.79 9.16 5.90
N ARG A 72 -16.72 8.74 4.64
CA ARG A 72 -17.84 8.06 4.01
C ARG A 72 -18.10 6.70 4.65
N GLU A 73 -19.33 6.27 4.56
CA GLU A 73 -19.84 5.03 5.16
C GLU A 73 -18.98 3.79 4.85
N ASN A 74 -18.50 3.65 3.60
CA ASN A 74 -17.64 2.54 3.20
C ASN A 74 -16.32 2.52 3.95
N MET A 75 -15.75 3.68 4.23
CA MET A 75 -14.52 3.83 4.97
C MET A 75 -14.77 3.57 6.46
N CYS A 76 -15.90 4.03 6.98
CA CYS A 76 -16.33 3.71 8.34
C CYS A 76 -16.48 2.20 8.54
N THR A 77 -17.03 1.47 7.56
CA THR A 77 -17.19 0.01 7.63
C THR A 77 -15.87 -0.73 7.75
N MET A 78 -14.82 -0.23 7.11
CA MET A 78 -13.50 -0.85 7.14
C MET A 78 -12.83 -0.71 8.51
N TYR A 79 -13.02 0.44 9.15
CA TYR A 79 -12.42 0.77 10.44
C TYR A 79 -13.34 0.53 11.64
N TYR A 80 -14.68 0.45 11.43
CA TYR A 80 -15.66 0.56 12.52
C TYR A 80 -16.82 -0.41 12.42
N ASP A 81 -16.80 -1.44 13.23
CA ASP A 81 -17.99 -2.24 13.50
C ASP A 81 -19.05 -1.47 14.31
N GLY A 82 -18.62 -0.54 15.16
CA GLY A 82 -19.48 0.12 16.14
C GLY A 82 -20.41 1.19 15.58
N LEU A 83 -20.00 1.89 14.50
CA LEU A 83 -20.78 2.98 13.92
C LEU A 83 -21.94 2.51 13.04
N ILE A 84 -21.81 1.33 12.45
CA ILE A 84 -22.88 0.74 11.60
C ILE A 84 -24.02 0.19 12.44
N ASN A 85 -23.71 -0.27 13.64
CA ASN A 85 -24.72 -0.83 14.57
C ASN A 85 -25.83 0.14 14.93
N SER A 86 -25.62 1.44 14.81
CA SER A 86 -26.64 2.45 15.15
C SER A 86 -27.55 2.83 13.99
N ARG A 87 -27.17 2.55 12.72
CA ARG A 87 -27.92 3.01 11.52
C ARG A 87 -28.54 1.90 10.67
N TYR A 88 -28.04 0.67 10.74
CA TYR A 88 -28.50 -0.44 9.91
C TYR A 88 -28.96 -1.63 10.74
N PRO A 89 -30.06 -2.30 10.32
CA PRO A 89 -30.56 -3.49 11.03
C PRO A 89 -29.55 -4.64 10.97
N SER A 90 -29.52 -5.40 12.07
CA SER A 90 -28.56 -6.50 12.36
C SER A 90 -28.41 -7.58 11.28
N GLU A 91 -29.36 -7.72 10.36
CA GLU A 91 -29.28 -8.73 9.29
C GLU A 91 -28.33 -8.36 8.15
N SER A 92 -28.10 -7.07 7.89
CA SER A 92 -27.11 -6.62 6.91
C SER A 92 -25.67 -6.77 7.43
N GLN A 93 -25.49 -6.82 8.73
CA GLN A 93 -24.17 -7.01 9.38
C GLN A 93 -23.59 -8.40 9.18
N LYS A 94 -24.44 -9.43 9.05
CA LYS A 94 -23.99 -10.81 8.80
C LYS A 94 -23.35 -11.00 7.41
N LYS A 95 -23.54 -10.04 6.50
CA LYS A 95 -22.99 -10.08 5.12
C LYS A 95 -21.69 -9.30 4.96
N ILE A 96 -21.27 -8.51 5.95
CA ILE A 96 -19.97 -7.84 5.91
C ILE A 96 -18.94 -8.89 6.29
N SER A 97 -18.13 -9.26 5.33
CA SER A 97 -17.06 -10.25 5.53
C SER A 97 -16.19 -9.85 6.72
N PRO A 98 -15.91 -10.76 7.68
CA PRO A 98 -14.97 -10.50 8.77
C PRO A 98 -13.55 -10.18 8.28
N TYR A 99 -13.30 -10.33 6.98
CA TYR A 99 -12.04 -10.01 6.32
C TYR A 99 -11.81 -8.51 6.10
N ASN A 100 -12.78 -7.65 6.35
CA ASN A 100 -12.69 -6.21 6.07
C ASN A 100 -12.30 -5.38 7.29
N LYS A 101 -11.92 -6.02 8.39
CA LYS A 101 -11.56 -5.33 9.64
C LYS A 101 -10.06 -5.15 9.73
N ILE A 102 -9.66 -3.92 10.05
CA ILE A 102 -8.29 -3.61 10.46
C ILE A 102 -8.20 -3.79 11.98
N ALA A 103 -7.38 -4.74 12.40
CA ALA A 103 -7.00 -4.84 13.81
C ALA A 103 -5.80 -3.92 14.06
N HIS A 104 -5.94 -3.02 15.02
CA HIS A 104 -4.93 -2.03 15.34
C HIS A 104 -4.37 -2.29 16.75
N PHE A 105 -3.05 -2.39 16.84
CA PHE A 105 -2.32 -2.62 18.10
C PHE A 105 -1.26 -1.55 18.29
N ARG A 106 -1.07 -1.10 19.51
CA ARG A 106 -0.13 -0.03 19.90
C ARG A 106 0.81 -0.48 20.99
N LYS A 107 2.10 -0.17 20.82
CA LYS A 107 3.13 -0.24 21.84
C LYS A 107 3.58 1.17 22.20
N THR A 108 3.21 1.64 23.37
CA THR A 108 3.66 2.93 23.88
C THR A 108 5.10 2.83 24.34
N ILE A 109 5.96 3.73 23.88
CA ILE A 109 7.40 3.76 24.18
C ILE A 109 7.72 4.95 25.10
N ASN A 110 7.37 6.18 24.68
CA ASN A 110 7.57 7.44 25.41
C ASN A 110 8.98 7.60 25.99
N ARG A 111 10.00 7.32 25.19
CA ARG A 111 11.40 7.47 25.62
C ARG A 111 12.32 7.91 24.50
N LYS A 112 13.43 8.53 24.89
CA LYS A 112 14.52 8.86 23.98
C LYS A 112 15.36 7.63 23.73
N ILE A 113 15.59 7.30 22.45
CA ILE A 113 16.39 6.17 21.99
C ILE A 113 17.53 6.73 21.17
N LYS A 114 18.74 6.25 21.42
CA LYS A 114 19.89 6.57 20.58
C LYS A 114 19.76 5.82 19.26
N CYS A 115 19.62 6.55 18.16
CA CYS A 115 19.54 5.97 16.82
C CYS A 115 20.95 5.76 16.25
N THR A 116 21.75 6.84 16.20
CA THR A 116 23.16 6.83 15.79
C THR A 116 24.01 7.54 16.84
N THR A 117 25.32 7.69 16.58
CA THR A 117 26.20 8.48 17.47
C THR A 117 25.71 9.91 17.64
N ASP A 118 25.10 10.49 16.61
CA ASP A 118 24.75 11.90 16.52
C ASP A 118 23.24 12.18 16.63
N ILE A 119 22.42 11.13 16.60
CA ILE A 119 20.95 11.25 16.58
C ILE A 119 20.33 10.50 17.77
N ILE A 120 19.62 11.26 18.59
CA ILE A 120 18.75 10.74 19.65
C ILE A 120 17.31 11.05 19.27
N VAL A 121 16.48 10.02 19.18
CA VAL A 121 15.09 10.08 18.71
C VAL A 121 14.15 9.94 19.90
N ASN A 122 13.18 10.83 20.02
CA ASN A 122 12.12 10.71 21.03
C ASN A 122 10.95 9.90 20.44
N ILE A 123 10.88 8.60 20.74
CA ILE A 123 9.84 7.72 20.22
C ILE A 123 8.63 7.74 21.14
N VAL A 124 7.49 8.07 20.59
CA VAL A 124 6.21 8.09 21.30
C VAL A 124 5.60 6.70 21.35
N GLU A 125 5.37 6.10 20.19
CA GLU A 125 4.65 4.85 20.04
C GLU A 125 5.02 4.11 18.74
N ILE A 126 4.75 2.81 18.72
CA ILE A 126 4.77 1.97 17.53
C ILE A 126 3.39 1.37 17.37
N ASP A 127 2.82 1.52 16.20
CA ASP A 127 1.52 0.97 15.85
C ASP A 127 1.65 -0.13 14.81
N PHE A 128 0.80 -1.15 14.92
CA PHE A 128 0.65 -2.25 13.97
C PHE A 128 -0.80 -2.33 13.51
N ARG A 129 -1.04 -2.17 12.21
CA ARG A 129 -2.36 -2.29 11.59
C ARG A 129 -2.38 -3.52 10.73
N VAL A 130 -3.14 -4.53 11.19
CA VAL A 130 -3.26 -5.82 10.50
C VAL A 130 -4.36 -5.72 9.47
N MET A 131 -4.00 -5.87 8.21
CA MET A 131 -4.92 -5.83 7.07
C MET A 131 -5.42 -7.24 6.72
N SER A 132 -6.57 -7.32 6.12
CA SER A 132 -7.23 -8.60 5.79
C SER A 132 -6.44 -9.48 4.79
N ASN A 133 -5.53 -8.89 4.03
CA ASN A 133 -4.76 -9.54 2.97
C ASN A 133 -3.35 -9.98 3.40
N GLU A 134 -3.17 -10.32 4.67
CA GLU A 134 -1.90 -10.80 5.21
C GLU A 134 -0.79 -9.73 5.25
N MET A 135 -1.16 -8.45 5.19
CA MET A 135 -0.24 -7.32 5.33
C MET A 135 -0.40 -6.68 6.70
N VAL A 136 0.74 -6.35 7.32
CA VAL A 136 0.79 -5.53 8.52
C VAL A 136 1.50 -4.24 8.19
N LEU A 137 0.78 -3.14 8.30
CA LEU A 137 1.34 -1.81 8.26
C LEU A 137 1.79 -1.46 9.68
N PHE A 138 3.08 -1.20 9.85
CA PHE A 138 3.59 -0.65 11.11
C PHE A 138 3.96 0.82 10.92
N SER A 139 3.89 1.58 12.01
CA SER A 139 4.33 2.96 12.04
C SER A 139 5.02 3.30 13.35
N ILE A 140 6.09 4.10 13.27
CA ILE A 140 6.87 4.60 14.39
C ILE A 140 6.66 6.09 14.46
N LYS A 141 6.04 6.55 15.53
CA LYS A 141 5.79 7.97 15.78
C LYS A 141 6.89 8.58 16.62
N VAL A 142 7.48 9.62 16.08
CA VAL A 142 8.62 10.34 16.65
C VAL A 142 8.20 11.78 16.96
N ASP A 143 8.39 12.21 18.19
CA ASP A 143 8.24 13.60 18.60
C ASP A 143 9.55 14.36 18.33
N ASN A 144 9.46 15.37 17.47
CA ASN A 144 10.58 16.22 17.07
C ASN A 144 10.62 17.56 17.82
N SER A 145 9.80 17.73 18.84
CA SER A 145 9.76 18.96 19.63
C SER A 145 11.14 19.27 20.22
N GLY A 146 11.57 20.50 20.08
CA GLY A 146 12.90 20.94 20.52
C GLY A 146 14.01 20.78 19.46
N LEU A 147 13.71 20.22 18.28
CA LEU A 147 14.64 20.14 17.16
C LEU A 147 14.45 21.31 16.19
N THR A 148 15.52 21.72 15.54
CA THR A 148 15.44 22.67 14.41
C THR A 148 14.96 21.94 13.16
N LEU A 149 14.42 22.67 12.18
CA LEU A 149 13.94 22.07 10.93
C LEU A 149 15.07 21.27 10.21
N ASN A 150 16.29 21.78 10.26
CA ASN A 150 17.45 21.08 9.68
C ASN A 150 17.81 19.78 10.40
N GLN A 151 17.67 19.74 11.73
CA GLN A 151 17.85 18.50 12.50
C GLN A 151 16.78 17.48 12.17
N ILE A 152 15.53 17.93 11.95
CA ILE A 152 14.41 17.07 11.58
C ILE A 152 14.65 16.44 10.21
N THR A 153 15.05 17.23 9.19
CA THR A 153 15.33 16.68 7.85
C THR A 153 16.48 15.68 7.88
N PHE A 154 17.56 15.97 8.61
CA PHE A 154 18.69 15.07 8.77
C PHE A 154 18.31 13.77 9.50
N GLN A 155 17.54 13.88 10.57
CA GLN A 155 17.02 12.74 11.32
C GLN A 155 16.12 11.87 10.42
N ASN A 156 15.17 12.49 9.69
CA ASN A 156 14.25 11.79 8.82
C ASN A 156 15.00 11.03 7.71
N PHE A 157 15.94 11.67 7.04
CA PHE A 157 16.78 11.03 6.04
C PHE A 157 17.53 9.81 6.59
N THR A 158 18.09 9.93 7.82
CA THR A 158 18.83 8.86 8.45
C THR A 158 17.92 7.68 8.83
N ILE A 159 16.80 7.95 9.47
CA ILE A 159 15.86 6.91 9.93
C ILE A 159 15.25 6.17 8.75
N ARG A 160 14.86 6.88 7.71
CA ARG A 160 14.17 6.29 6.56
C ARG A 160 14.99 5.25 5.82
N SER A 161 16.31 5.39 5.80
CA SER A 161 17.23 4.56 5.00
C SER A 161 17.56 3.24 5.69
N VAL A 162 16.65 2.28 5.67
CA VAL A 162 16.77 0.97 6.34
C VAL A 162 18.00 0.17 5.87
N ASN A 163 18.41 0.28 4.61
CA ASN A 163 19.64 -0.35 4.08
C ASN A 163 20.90 0.03 4.84
N ASN A 164 20.89 1.17 5.50
CA ASN A 164 22.03 1.67 6.22
C ASN A 164 22.16 1.07 7.62
N TYR A 165 21.12 0.41 8.14
CA TYR A 165 21.09 -0.08 9.51
C TYR A 165 22.22 -1.10 9.79
N ASN A 166 22.64 -1.86 8.79
CA ASN A 166 23.74 -2.81 8.90
C ASN A 166 25.10 -2.24 8.46
N LYS A 167 25.17 -0.97 8.06
CA LYS A 167 26.42 -0.35 7.65
C LYS A 167 27.32 -0.13 8.85
N LYS A 168 28.62 -0.38 8.61
CA LYS A 168 29.70 -0.07 9.55
C LYS A 168 30.38 1.23 9.14
N GLY A 169 30.72 2.04 10.13
CA GLY A 169 31.51 3.24 9.93
C GLY A 169 32.94 2.91 9.50
N ALA A 170 33.77 3.97 9.29
CA ALA A 170 35.16 3.83 8.92
C ALA A 170 35.98 3.05 9.97
N ASP A 171 35.57 3.09 11.22
CA ASP A 171 36.15 2.35 12.36
C ASP A 171 35.65 0.90 12.47
N LYS A 172 34.88 0.41 11.48
CA LYS A 172 34.19 -0.92 11.44
C LYS A 172 33.15 -1.13 12.52
N LYS A 173 32.74 -0.11 13.30
CA LYS A 173 31.66 -0.19 14.25
C LYS A 173 30.30 0.05 13.56
N PRO A 174 29.19 -0.53 14.09
CA PRO A 174 27.86 -0.23 13.60
C PRO A 174 27.58 1.28 13.68
N ILE A 175 26.95 1.84 12.66
CA ILE A 175 26.52 3.26 12.66
C ILE A 175 25.31 3.42 13.56
N TYR A 176 24.39 2.45 13.52
CA TYR A 176 23.18 2.44 14.34
C TYR A 176 23.42 1.70 15.64
N SER A 177 22.79 2.17 16.70
CA SER A 177 22.89 1.56 18.02
C SER A 177 22.10 0.24 18.10
N ASP A 178 22.53 -0.64 19.03
CA ASP A 178 21.80 -1.88 19.31
C ASP A 178 20.36 -1.58 19.78
N GLU A 179 20.17 -0.52 20.58
CA GLU A 179 18.87 -0.09 21.06
C GLU A 179 17.90 0.28 19.93
N TRP A 180 18.43 0.92 18.86
CA TRP A 180 17.66 1.21 17.66
C TRP A 180 17.29 -0.07 16.88
N ILE A 181 18.24 -0.98 16.75
CA ILE A 181 18.01 -2.26 16.07
C ILE A 181 17.00 -3.11 16.84
N GLU A 182 17.09 -3.15 18.17
CA GLU A 182 16.12 -3.86 19.01
C GLU A 182 14.69 -3.33 18.87
N LEU A 183 14.52 -2.03 18.60
CA LEU A 183 13.21 -1.45 18.34
C LEU A 183 12.50 -2.16 17.17
N PHE A 184 13.25 -2.55 16.14
CA PHE A 184 12.74 -3.28 14.99
C PHE A 184 12.66 -4.79 15.22
N ALA A 185 13.20 -5.31 16.32
CA ALA A 185 13.16 -6.74 16.61
C ALA A 185 11.73 -7.25 16.67
N ASP A 186 10.80 -6.48 17.21
CA ASP A 186 9.37 -6.85 17.25
C ASP A 186 8.78 -6.98 15.84
N VAL A 187 9.15 -6.08 14.91
CA VAL A 187 8.72 -6.12 13.51
C VAL A 187 9.33 -7.33 12.80
N ILE A 188 10.62 -7.60 13.08
CA ILE A 188 11.36 -8.74 12.52
C ILE A 188 10.82 -10.05 13.09
N LYS A 189 10.52 -10.10 14.38
CA LYS A 189 9.96 -11.26 15.07
C LYS A 189 8.62 -11.64 14.48
N LEU A 190 7.73 -10.66 14.26
CA LEU A 190 6.45 -10.87 13.56
C LEU A 190 6.66 -11.56 12.22
N ARG A 191 7.66 -11.13 11.45
CA ARG A 191 7.96 -11.73 10.17
C ARG A 191 8.55 -13.15 10.32
N ASN A 192 9.56 -13.31 11.15
CA ASN A 192 10.27 -14.59 11.30
C ASN A 192 9.39 -15.73 11.84
N GLU A 193 8.48 -15.41 12.76
CA GLU A 193 7.52 -16.37 13.31
C GLU A 193 6.33 -16.62 12.39
N CYS A 194 6.03 -15.68 11.49
CA CYS A 194 4.76 -15.61 10.78
C CYS A 194 4.87 -15.65 9.26
N CYS A 195 6.06 -15.65 8.69
CA CYS A 195 6.24 -15.57 7.25
C CYS A 195 6.42 -16.94 6.59
N LYS A 196 5.75 -17.13 5.43
CA LYS A 196 5.96 -18.32 4.58
C LYS A 196 7.38 -18.42 4.00
N ILE A 197 8.12 -17.33 3.98
CA ILE A 197 9.48 -17.25 3.45
C ILE A 197 10.46 -17.57 4.57
N LYS A 198 10.88 -18.81 4.65
CA LYS A 198 11.68 -19.40 5.73
C LYS A 198 13.13 -18.93 5.87
N LYS A 199 13.62 -17.94 5.14
CA LYS A 199 15.02 -17.48 5.24
C LYS A 199 15.10 -15.97 5.06
N CYS A 200 15.01 -15.25 6.17
CA CYS A 200 15.60 -13.91 6.23
C CYS A 200 16.67 -13.94 7.30
N ASP A 201 17.91 -13.68 6.87
CA ASP A 201 18.97 -13.39 7.81
C ASP A 201 18.53 -12.23 8.70
N GLU A 202 18.59 -12.43 10.02
CA GLU A 202 18.32 -11.38 11.03
C GLU A 202 19.13 -10.11 10.79
N ALA A 203 20.18 -10.21 9.99
CA ALA A 203 21.08 -9.13 9.63
C ALA A 203 20.55 -8.17 8.55
N ASN A 204 19.43 -8.41 7.88
CA ASN A 204 19.03 -7.59 6.73
C ASN A 204 17.58 -7.12 6.79
N LEU A 205 17.34 -6.06 7.58
CA LEU A 205 16.04 -5.39 7.70
C LEU A 205 15.43 -4.97 6.36
N SER A 206 16.27 -4.65 5.37
CA SER A 206 15.79 -4.24 4.05
C SER A 206 15.03 -5.32 3.31
N HIS A 207 15.34 -6.60 3.55
CA HIS A 207 14.59 -7.73 3.01
C HIS A 207 13.32 -8.05 3.81
N THR A 208 13.12 -7.39 4.94
CA THR A 208 11.96 -7.58 5.82
C THR A 208 10.78 -6.74 5.37
N LEU A 209 11.04 -5.56 4.81
CA LEU A 209 10.01 -4.65 4.39
C LEU A 209 9.52 -4.98 2.98
N PHE A 210 8.23 -5.12 2.82
CA PHE A 210 7.60 -5.25 1.51
C PHE A 210 7.82 -4.01 0.65
N THR A 211 7.85 -2.84 1.26
CA THR A 211 8.10 -1.53 0.63
C THR A 211 9.56 -1.30 0.23
N GLY A 212 10.43 -2.30 0.39
CA GLY A 212 11.83 -2.24 -0.03
C GLY A 212 12.75 -1.61 1.02
N ASN A 213 13.67 -0.76 0.57
CA ASN A 213 14.83 -0.33 1.37
C ASN A 213 14.59 0.94 2.18
N LYS A 214 13.38 1.50 2.13
CA LYS A 214 13.05 2.76 2.76
C LYS A 214 11.76 2.66 3.55
N LEU A 215 11.67 3.41 4.64
CA LEU A 215 10.41 3.70 5.31
C LEU A 215 9.75 4.89 4.63
N TYR A 216 8.43 4.86 4.55
CA TYR A 216 7.63 6.03 4.18
C TYR A 216 7.63 7.01 5.33
N ASN A 217 7.79 8.29 5.03
CA ASN A 217 7.86 9.35 6.02
C ASN A 217 6.68 10.33 5.89
N TYR A 218 6.00 10.55 6.99
CA TYR A 218 4.99 11.58 7.12
C TYR A 218 5.45 12.56 8.19
N VAL A 219 5.69 13.83 7.83
CA VAL A 219 6.22 14.82 8.75
C VAL A 219 5.33 16.05 8.85
N ILE A 220 5.06 16.48 10.07
CA ILE A 220 4.38 17.73 10.40
C ILE A 220 5.38 18.62 11.10
N ALA A 221 5.55 19.85 10.62
CA ALA A 221 6.42 20.85 11.23
C ALA A 221 5.69 22.18 11.38
N GLN A 222 5.46 22.63 12.62
CA GLN A 222 4.90 23.93 12.92
C GLN A 222 6.01 24.91 13.28
N LEU A 223 6.15 25.97 12.47
CA LEU A 223 7.13 27.02 12.71
C LEU A 223 6.71 27.87 13.90
N PRO A 224 7.63 28.25 14.80
CA PRO A 224 7.38 29.25 15.81
C PRO A 224 7.33 30.65 15.19
N ALA A 225 6.71 31.62 15.86
CA ALA A 225 6.43 32.97 15.34
C ALA A 225 7.70 33.70 14.86
N GLU A 226 8.83 33.43 15.49
CA GLU A 226 10.13 34.05 15.18
C GLU A 226 10.63 33.74 13.79
N ILE A 227 10.21 32.62 13.22
CA ILE A 227 10.61 32.16 11.89
C ILE A 227 9.43 31.94 10.92
N ASP A 228 8.27 32.52 11.20
CA ASP A 228 7.11 32.45 10.27
C ASP A 228 7.42 33.02 8.87
N SER A 229 8.44 33.88 8.74
CA SER A 229 8.94 34.37 7.44
C SER A 229 9.50 33.24 6.55
N GLU A 230 9.93 32.14 7.16
CA GLU A 230 10.44 30.94 6.45
C GLU A 230 9.31 30.02 5.97
N TYR A 231 8.05 30.39 6.18
CA TYR A 231 6.91 29.67 5.63
C TYR A 231 6.78 29.93 4.12
N ASN A 232 7.52 29.19 3.32
CA ASN A 232 7.55 29.31 1.87
C ASN A 232 7.62 27.92 1.19
N ASP A 233 7.57 27.89 -0.13
CA ASP A 233 7.55 26.64 -0.90
C ASP A 233 8.93 25.97 -0.94
N ASP A 234 10.00 26.73 -0.85
CA ASP A 234 11.36 26.19 -0.80
C ASP A 234 11.56 25.36 0.48
N ARG A 235 11.11 25.86 1.63
CA ARG A 235 11.19 25.13 2.90
C ARG A 235 10.33 23.88 2.90
N LEU A 236 9.14 23.96 2.30
CA LEU A 236 8.28 22.79 2.13
C LEU A 236 8.96 21.73 1.23
N TYR A 237 9.56 22.18 0.13
CA TYR A 237 10.28 21.30 -0.79
C TYR A 237 11.48 20.64 -0.12
N GLU A 238 12.31 21.40 0.61
CA GLU A 238 13.44 20.87 1.36
C GLU A 238 13.00 19.85 2.43
N LEU A 239 11.92 20.13 3.15
CA LEU A 239 11.37 19.21 4.16
C LEU A 239 10.86 17.91 3.52
N ALA A 240 10.13 18.00 2.40
CA ALA A 240 9.58 16.84 1.70
C ALA A 240 10.66 15.98 1.03
N ASN A 241 11.75 16.58 0.56
CA ASN A 241 12.87 15.85 -0.02
C ASN A 241 13.93 15.47 1.02
N GLU A 242 13.71 15.79 2.30
CA GLU A 242 14.66 15.55 3.40
C GLU A 242 16.05 16.15 3.11
N MET A 243 16.05 17.30 2.44
CA MET A 243 17.23 18.03 2.09
C MET A 243 17.69 18.90 3.27
N ARG A 244 18.96 19.29 3.23
CA ARG A 244 19.47 20.28 4.16
C ARG A 244 18.69 21.59 3.98
N ILE A 245 18.18 22.14 5.07
CA ILE A 245 17.45 23.41 5.05
C ILE A 245 18.38 24.54 4.65
N GLY A 246 17.97 25.32 3.65
CA GLY A 246 18.76 26.40 3.06
C GLY A 246 19.53 26.00 1.79
N THR A 247 19.44 24.74 1.35
CA THR A 247 20.03 24.31 0.07
C THR A 247 19.47 25.15 -1.09
N LEU A 248 18.18 25.46 -1.08
CA LEU A 248 17.56 26.26 -2.14
C LEU A 248 17.89 27.76 -2.10
N ASN A 249 18.64 28.20 -1.12
CA ASN A 249 19.16 29.57 -1.08
C ASN A 249 20.43 29.76 -1.94
N ASP A 250 21.08 28.66 -2.34
CA ASP A 250 22.33 28.66 -3.08
C ASP A 250 22.20 27.80 -4.35
N LYS A 251 22.07 28.45 -5.50
CA LYS A 251 21.96 27.77 -6.80
C LYS A 251 23.23 27.02 -7.23
N GLU A 252 24.34 27.28 -6.58
CA GLU A 252 25.60 26.58 -6.82
C GLU A 252 25.75 25.33 -5.93
N ASP A 253 24.83 25.10 -4.98
CA ASP A 253 24.85 23.87 -4.17
C ASP A 253 24.67 22.65 -5.10
N PRO A 254 25.52 21.61 -5.00
CA PRO A 254 25.42 20.43 -5.85
C PRO A 254 24.10 19.66 -5.70
N ASN A 255 23.37 19.90 -4.61
CA ASN A 255 22.05 19.30 -4.38
C ASN A 255 20.90 20.22 -4.81
N TYR A 256 21.18 21.37 -5.43
CA TYR A 256 20.15 22.25 -5.93
C TYR A 256 19.39 21.55 -7.06
N PRO A 257 18.05 21.41 -6.97
CA PRO A 257 17.27 20.72 -7.98
C PRO A 257 17.15 21.52 -9.27
N ASN A 258 16.82 20.83 -10.35
CA ASN A 258 16.36 21.50 -11.56
C ASN A 258 15.12 22.32 -11.27
N GLU A 259 15.10 23.61 -11.66
CA GLU A 259 14.02 24.56 -11.37
C GLU A 259 12.68 24.14 -11.99
N GLU A 260 12.69 23.59 -13.20
CA GLU A 260 11.49 23.12 -13.88
C GLU A 260 10.89 21.91 -13.15
N TYR A 261 11.76 20.98 -12.69
CA TYR A 261 11.33 19.82 -11.93
C TYR A 261 10.78 20.21 -10.54
N LYS A 262 11.46 21.13 -9.84
CA LYS A 262 10.96 21.69 -8.58
C LYS A 262 9.59 22.33 -8.74
N LYS A 263 9.45 23.15 -9.78
CA LYS A 263 8.18 23.80 -10.11
C LYS A 263 7.08 22.77 -10.41
N TYR A 264 7.38 21.77 -11.24
CA TYR A 264 6.46 20.68 -11.56
C TYR A 264 5.97 19.98 -10.28
N LEU A 265 6.88 19.59 -9.37
CA LEU A 265 6.48 18.92 -8.12
C LEU A 265 5.60 19.84 -7.25
N LEU A 266 5.95 21.10 -7.10
CA LEU A 266 5.16 22.04 -6.32
C LEU A 266 3.77 22.29 -6.92
N GLU A 267 3.62 22.31 -8.24
CA GLU A 267 2.34 22.52 -8.90
C GLU A 267 1.44 21.26 -8.86
N THR A 268 2.02 20.08 -9.05
CA THR A 268 1.25 18.84 -9.22
C THR A 268 1.02 18.08 -7.92
N HIS A 269 1.98 18.12 -6.99
CA HIS A 269 2.00 17.30 -5.77
C HIS A 269 1.65 18.09 -4.51
N SER A 270 1.50 19.43 -4.60
CA SER A 270 1.09 20.22 -3.44
C SER A 270 -0.31 19.86 -2.98
N ILE A 271 -0.42 19.65 -1.68
CA ILE A 271 -1.70 19.59 -1.00
C ILE A 271 -2.20 21.03 -0.86
N ALA A 272 -3.47 21.26 -1.20
CA ALA A 272 -4.05 22.61 -1.17
C ALA A 272 -3.78 23.29 0.15
N SER A 273 -3.38 24.54 0.05
CA SER A 273 -2.94 25.30 1.19
C SER A 273 -4.00 26.30 1.65
N PHE A 274 -4.11 26.40 2.94
CA PHE A 274 -4.58 27.63 3.56
C PHE A 274 -3.38 28.55 3.78
N ASN A 275 -3.65 29.83 4.12
CA ASN A 275 -2.57 30.79 4.34
C ASN A 275 -1.61 30.43 5.49
N ASN A 276 -2.00 29.49 6.35
CA ASN A 276 -1.27 29.11 7.55
C ASN A 276 -0.73 27.66 7.54
N TRP A 277 -1.06 26.85 6.54
CA TRP A 277 -0.43 25.55 6.32
C TRP A 277 -0.37 25.18 4.84
N LYS A 278 0.59 24.38 4.47
CA LYS A 278 0.78 23.79 3.14
C LYS A 278 1.39 22.39 3.28
N GLY A 279 1.16 21.57 2.29
CA GLY A 279 1.69 20.22 2.24
C GLY A 279 2.24 19.85 0.87
N LEU A 280 3.13 18.88 0.84
CA LEU A 280 3.71 18.29 -0.37
C LEU A 280 3.85 16.79 -0.18
N ALA A 281 3.30 16.02 -1.11
CA ALA A 281 3.42 14.56 -1.13
C ALA A 281 4.26 14.11 -2.33
N ILE A 282 5.39 13.45 -2.07
CA ILE A 282 6.31 12.98 -3.09
C ILE A 282 6.65 11.52 -2.78
N ASN A 283 6.20 10.60 -3.61
CA ASN A 283 6.47 9.17 -3.48
C ASN A 283 6.32 8.65 -2.03
N ASP A 284 7.45 8.50 -1.36
CA ASP A 284 7.59 7.93 -0.03
C ASP A 284 7.63 8.97 1.11
N THR A 285 7.46 10.26 0.79
CA THR A 285 7.46 11.35 1.80
C THR A 285 6.24 12.25 1.65
N THR A 286 5.59 12.55 2.77
CA THR A 286 4.54 13.57 2.88
C THR A 286 4.93 14.57 3.94
N ALA A 287 5.13 15.81 3.55
CA ALA A 287 5.53 16.90 4.45
C ALA A 287 4.43 17.95 4.59
N ILE A 288 4.16 18.37 5.81
CA ILE A 288 3.21 19.42 6.17
C ILE A 288 3.96 20.52 6.91
N LEU A 289 3.98 21.70 6.35
CA LEU A 289 4.58 22.88 6.94
C LEU A 289 3.50 23.85 7.40
N MET A 290 3.59 24.29 8.64
CA MET A 290 2.58 25.12 9.32
C MET A 290 3.19 26.38 9.91
N LYS A 291 2.45 27.49 9.90
CA LYS A 291 2.77 28.70 10.65
C LYS A 291 2.43 28.57 12.13
N SER A 292 2.99 29.46 12.93
CA SER A 292 2.65 29.63 14.35
C SER A 292 1.15 29.88 14.58
N THR A 293 0.47 30.48 13.61
CA THR A 293 -0.95 30.85 13.68
C THR A 293 -1.92 29.69 13.49
N VAL A 294 -1.42 28.49 13.17
CA VAL A 294 -2.25 27.27 13.06
C VAL A 294 -2.83 26.94 14.43
N LYS A 295 -4.14 26.76 14.47
CA LYS A 295 -4.84 26.43 15.72
C LYS A 295 -4.59 24.98 16.12
N PRO A 296 -4.62 24.65 17.41
CA PRO A 296 -4.40 23.29 17.92
C PRO A 296 -5.28 22.23 17.23
N HIS A 297 -6.55 22.50 17.00
CA HIS A 297 -7.45 21.55 16.32
C HIS A 297 -7.02 21.28 14.87
N GLN A 298 -6.48 22.26 14.15
CA GLN A 298 -5.98 22.05 12.79
C GLN A 298 -4.70 21.19 12.80
N TYR A 299 -3.81 21.42 13.75
CA TYR A 299 -2.62 20.59 13.96
C TYR A 299 -3.02 19.14 14.30
N ASN A 300 -3.97 18.98 15.23
CA ASN A 300 -4.46 17.67 15.66
C ASN A 300 -5.17 16.91 14.51
N SER A 301 -5.88 17.61 13.63
CA SER A 301 -6.47 16.95 12.45
C SER A 301 -5.40 16.26 11.59
N TRP A 302 -4.24 16.89 11.39
CA TRP A 302 -3.12 16.29 10.68
C TRP A 302 -2.45 15.17 11.45
N LEU A 303 -2.34 15.32 12.78
CA LEU A 303 -1.66 14.35 13.64
C LEU A 303 -2.47 13.06 13.87
N TYR A 304 -3.79 13.12 13.78
CA TYR A 304 -4.69 12.01 14.07
C TYR A 304 -5.58 11.65 12.88
N SER A 305 -6.58 12.48 12.56
CA SER A 305 -7.60 12.12 11.59
C SER A 305 -7.05 11.96 10.16
N TYR A 306 -6.24 12.90 9.69
CA TYR A 306 -5.70 12.82 8.32
C TYR A 306 -4.58 11.80 8.21
N LEU A 307 -3.79 11.62 9.26
CA LEU A 307 -2.81 10.55 9.31
C LEU A 307 -3.48 9.19 9.23
N GLU A 308 -4.45 8.92 10.10
CA GLU A 308 -5.05 7.59 10.24
C GLU A 308 -5.94 7.24 9.05
N PHE A 309 -6.85 8.14 8.66
CA PHE A 309 -7.88 7.81 7.68
C PHE A 309 -7.51 8.14 6.24
N ILE A 310 -6.61 9.09 6.03
CA ILE A 310 -6.26 9.54 4.69
C ILE A 310 -4.91 9.00 4.28
N TYR A 311 -3.87 9.32 5.05
CA TYR A 311 -2.50 8.93 4.72
C TYR A 311 -2.30 7.41 4.74
N PHE A 312 -2.70 6.73 5.83
CA PHE A 312 -2.53 5.28 5.91
C PHE A 312 -3.42 4.52 4.92
N ASN A 313 -4.57 5.06 4.55
CA ASN A 313 -5.36 4.46 3.48
C ASN A 313 -4.63 4.56 2.13
N ALA A 314 -4.13 5.74 1.76
CA ALA A 314 -3.36 5.91 0.53
C ALA A 314 -2.10 5.04 0.53
N PHE A 315 -1.36 5.02 1.63
CA PHE A 315 -0.17 4.19 1.78
C PHE A 315 -0.47 2.68 1.67
N TYR A 316 -1.56 2.23 2.27
CA TYR A 316 -2.00 0.85 2.14
C TYR A 316 -2.32 0.47 0.69
N ILE A 317 -3.05 1.33 -0.03
CA ILE A 317 -3.36 1.11 -1.45
C ILE A 317 -2.07 0.99 -2.25
N ASN A 318 -1.12 1.92 -2.08
CA ASN A 318 0.16 1.90 -2.76
C ASN A 318 0.91 0.58 -2.52
N ALA A 319 1.04 0.18 -1.27
CA ALA A 319 1.73 -1.06 -0.92
C ALA A 319 1.01 -2.32 -1.46
N TYR A 320 -0.32 -2.31 -1.48
CA TYR A 320 -1.09 -3.39 -2.08
C TYR A 320 -0.84 -3.50 -3.59
N LEU A 321 -0.79 -2.39 -4.30
CA LEU A 321 -0.47 -2.36 -5.71
C LEU A 321 0.93 -2.91 -6.00
N MET A 322 1.93 -2.55 -5.18
CA MET A 322 3.27 -3.15 -5.26
C MET A 322 3.22 -4.68 -5.08
N LYS A 323 2.45 -5.17 -4.11
CA LYS A 323 2.24 -6.61 -3.89
C LYS A 323 1.62 -7.29 -5.10
N MET A 324 0.58 -6.71 -5.67
CA MET A 324 -0.10 -7.26 -6.85
C MET A 324 0.80 -7.26 -8.09
N ASN A 325 1.57 -6.18 -8.30
CA ASN A 325 2.57 -6.13 -9.37
C ASN A 325 3.63 -7.22 -9.21
N HIS A 326 4.12 -7.45 -7.99
CA HIS A 326 5.08 -8.52 -7.71
C HIS A 326 4.48 -9.91 -7.99
N LYS A 327 3.25 -10.18 -7.53
CA LYS A 327 2.54 -11.43 -7.83
C LYS A 327 2.37 -11.65 -9.33
N TYR A 328 2.01 -10.61 -10.07
CA TYR A 328 1.88 -10.67 -11.52
C TYR A 328 3.20 -11.05 -12.21
N GLN A 329 4.32 -10.48 -11.76
CA GLN A 329 5.66 -10.76 -12.31
C GLN A 329 6.17 -12.17 -11.95
N SER A 330 5.91 -12.66 -10.74
CA SER A 330 6.36 -13.97 -10.28
C SER A 330 5.60 -15.15 -10.90
N ARG A 331 4.50 -14.88 -11.63
CA ARG A 331 3.60 -15.88 -12.21
C ARG A 331 2.97 -16.84 -11.20
N GLU A 332 3.09 -16.54 -9.92
CA GLU A 332 2.47 -17.33 -8.85
C GLU A 332 0.99 -16.99 -8.72
N GLY A 333 0.11 -18.00 -8.84
CA GLY A 333 -1.32 -17.86 -8.55
C GLY A 333 -2.12 -16.94 -9.48
N ASN A 334 -1.71 -16.79 -10.74
CA ASN A 334 -2.31 -15.83 -11.66
C ASN A 334 -3.82 -16.05 -11.93
N ALA A 335 -4.34 -17.25 -11.73
CA ALA A 335 -5.77 -17.54 -11.93
C ALA A 335 -6.67 -16.82 -10.90
N ASP A 336 -6.16 -16.54 -9.70
CA ASP A 336 -6.87 -15.85 -8.65
C ASP A 336 -6.58 -14.34 -8.60
N LEU A 337 -5.63 -13.86 -9.40
CA LEU A 337 -5.15 -12.47 -9.36
C LEU A 337 -6.26 -11.46 -9.69
N GLU A 338 -7.07 -11.77 -10.70
CA GLU A 338 -8.21 -10.93 -11.11
C GLU A 338 -9.25 -10.85 -10.00
N LYS A 339 -9.57 -11.98 -9.39
CA LYS A 339 -10.53 -12.03 -8.29
C LYS A 339 -10.02 -11.26 -7.06
N GLU A 340 -8.75 -11.42 -6.73
CA GLU A 340 -8.10 -10.70 -5.61
C GLU A 340 -8.09 -9.19 -5.88
N TYR A 341 -7.79 -8.78 -7.11
CA TYR A 341 -7.82 -7.37 -7.50
C TYR A 341 -9.24 -6.79 -7.42
N LEU A 342 -10.24 -7.48 -7.94
CA LEU A 342 -11.63 -7.01 -7.88
C LEU A 342 -12.15 -6.91 -6.45
N GLU A 343 -11.75 -7.83 -5.57
CA GLU A 343 -12.10 -7.77 -4.15
C GLU A 343 -11.43 -6.57 -3.47
N PHE A 344 -10.17 -6.32 -3.76
CA PHE A 344 -9.46 -5.15 -3.28
C PHE A 344 -10.08 -3.84 -3.80
N ASP A 345 -10.32 -3.74 -5.11
CA ASP A 345 -10.89 -2.54 -5.73
C ASP A 345 -12.23 -2.18 -5.11
N ARG A 346 -13.07 -3.19 -4.86
CA ARG A 346 -14.37 -3.01 -4.20
C ARG A 346 -14.24 -2.60 -2.73
N THR A 347 -13.25 -3.12 -2.01
CA THR A 347 -13.18 -3.03 -0.54
C THR A 347 -12.35 -1.85 -0.07
N PHE A 348 -11.24 -1.54 -0.74
CA PHE A 348 -10.22 -0.61 -0.24
C PHE A 348 -9.94 0.57 -1.17
N ASN A 349 -10.24 0.45 -2.47
CA ASN A 349 -9.95 1.52 -3.43
C ASN A 349 -11.10 2.54 -3.45
N PHE A 350 -11.17 3.36 -2.42
CA PHE A 350 -12.17 4.41 -2.34
C PHE A 350 -11.82 5.58 -3.26
N HIS A 351 -12.72 5.96 -4.15
CA HIS A 351 -12.58 7.20 -4.92
C HIS A 351 -12.90 8.43 -4.06
N ASN A 352 -13.84 8.28 -3.16
CA ASN A 352 -14.29 9.36 -2.27
C ASN A 352 -14.30 8.86 -0.83
N ILE A 353 -13.43 9.41 -0.01
CA ILE A 353 -13.28 9.03 1.41
C ILE A 353 -14.04 9.94 2.36
N SER A 354 -14.38 11.14 1.93
CA SER A 354 -15.03 12.12 2.81
C SER A 354 -16.13 12.90 2.09
N TYR A 355 -17.11 13.36 2.87
CA TYR A 355 -18.13 14.32 2.42
C TYR A 355 -17.62 15.77 2.48
N ARG A 356 -16.49 16.02 3.14
CA ARG A 356 -15.89 17.34 3.27
C ARG A 356 -14.86 17.55 2.16
N PHE A 357 -14.84 18.78 1.62
CA PHE A 357 -13.95 19.13 0.53
C PHE A 357 -12.45 18.96 0.87
N GLN A 358 -12.03 19.45 2.03
CA GLN A 358 -10.61 19.45 2.41
C GLN A 358 -10.02 18.03 2.58
N PRO A 359 -10.61 17.12 3.35
CA PRO A 359 -10.12 15.74 3.45
C PRO A 359 -10.09 15.03 2.09
N GLN A 360 -11.11 15.24 1.25
CA GLN A 360 -11.16 14.65 -0.08
C GLN A 360 -10.01 15.16 -0.97
N LEU A 361 -9.76 16.45 -0.95
CA LEU A 361 -8.65 17.06 -1.70
C LEU A 361 -7.29 16.56 -1.22
N ILE A 362 -7.08 16.44 0.10
CA ILE A 362 -5.85 15.88 0.67
C ILE A 362 -5.64 14.45 0.16
N TYR A 363 -6.67 13.64 0.16
CA TYR A 363 -6.61 12.26 -0.32
C TYR A 363 -6.25 12.17 -1.80
N GLU A 364 -6.88 12.99 -2.64
CA GLU A 364 -6.58 13.06 -4.08
C GLU A 364 -5.12 13.44 -4.32
N ARG A 365 -4.61 14.43 -3.59
CA ARG A 365 -3.21 14.86 -3.70
C ARG A 365 -2.21 13.81 -3.20
N LEU A 366 -2.54 13.08 -2.13
CA LEU A 366 -1.73 11.95 -1.68
C LEU A 366 -1.69 10.83 -2.72
N ARG A 367 -2.82 10.52 -3.36
CA ARG A 367 -2.88 9.51 -4.44
C ARG A 367 -2.02 9.91 -5.64
N ILE A 368 -1.99 11.20 -5.98
CA ILE A 368 -1.10 11.71 -7.03
C ILE A 368 0.36 11.59 -6.58
N GLY A 369 0.67 12.08 -5.38
CA GLY A 369 2.03 12.07 -4.86
C GLY A 369 2.64 10.68 -4.70
N MET A 370 1.83 9.68 -4.37
CA MET A 370 2.22 8.27 -4.27
C MET A 370 2.05 7.50 -5.59
N GLU A 371 1.74 8.15 -6.69
CA GLU A 371 1.56 7.56 -8.05
C GLU A 371 0.49 6.45 -8.11
N ILE A 372 -0.46 6.44 -7.16
CA ILE A 372 -1.45 5.35 -7.00
C ILE A 372 -2.32 5.20 -8.25
N ASN A 373 -2.74 6.31 -8.85
CA ASN A 373 -3.68 6.27 -9.97
C ASN A 373 -3.05 5.64 -11.21
N ASP A 374 -1.79 5.96 -11.49
CA ASP A 374 -1.05 5.43 -12.64
C ASP A 374 -0.74 3.95 -12.45
N GLU A 375 -0.34 3.55 -11.25
CA GLU A 375 -0.13 2.14 -10.89
C GLU A 375 -1.42 1.32 -10.99
N LEU A 376 -2.56 1.86 -10.56
CA LEU A 376 -3.87 1.20 -10.69
C LEU A 376 -4.24 0.97 -12.16
N ILE A 377 -4.06 1.97 -13.02
CA ILE A 377 -4.35 1.85 -14.46
C ILE A 377 -3.47 0.76 -15.07
N GLN A 378 -2.15 0.83 -14.82
CA GLN A 378 -1.21 -0.16 -15.35
C GLN A 378 -1.50 -1.58 -14.86
N LEU A 379 -1.82 -1.75 -13.58
CA LEU A 379 -2.15 -3.06 -13.02
C LEU A 379 -3.45 -3.61 -13.63
N LYS A 380 -4.48 -2.77 -13.77
CA LYS A 380 -5.75 -3.15 -14.40
C LYS A 380 -5.53 -3.62 -15.83
N GLU A 381 -4.75 -2.91 -16.64
CA GLU A 381 -4.42 -3.31 -18.01
C GLU A 381 -3.67 -4.65 -18.05
N LYS A 382 -2.69 -4.84 -17.17
CA LYS A 382 -1.95 -6.10 -17.07
C LYS A 382 -2.86 -7.28 -16.72
N ILE A 383 -3.75 -7.11 -15.75
CA ILE A 383 -4.72 -8.14 -15.33
C ILE A 383 -5.69 -8.46 -16.48
N GLN A 384 -6.20 -7.44 -17.17
CA GLN A 384 -7.11 -7.64 -18.31
C GLN A 384 -6.41 -8.42 -19.44
N GLN A 385 -5.21 -8.04 -19.82
CA GLN A 385 -4.43 -8.76 -20.83
C GLN A 385 -4.18 -10.22 -20.43
N TYR A 386 -3.95 -10.47 -19.15
CA TYR A 386 -3.78 -11.82 -18.64
C TYR A 386 -5.07 -12.63 -18.71
N SER A 387 -6.20 -12.06 -18.29
CA SER A 387 -7.53 -12.69 -18.34
C SER A 387 -7.90 -13.06 -19.78
N GLU A 388 -7.76 -12.13 -20.72
CA GLU A 388 -8.01 -12.37 -22.15
C GLU A 388 -7.13 -13.49 -22.72
N LYS A 389 -5.86 -13.54 -22.34
CA LYS A 389 -4.95 -14.60 -22.77
C LYS A 389 -5.40 -15.95 -22.23
N HIS A 390 -5.78 -16.01 -20.96
CA HIS A 390 -6.24 -17.23 -20.30
C HIS A 390 -7.56 -17.74 -20.89
N GLU A 391 -8.49 -16.85 -21.19
CA GLU A 391 -9.73 -17.18 -21.89
C GLU A 391 -9.44 -17.80 -23.26
N ARG A 392 -8.59 -17.18 -24.06
CA ARG A 392 -8.19 -17.70 -25.39
C ARG A 392 -7.52 -19.07 -25.29
N GLU A 393 -6.71 -19.31 -24.24
CA GLU A 393 -6.10 -20.63 -24.00
C GLU A 393 -7.15 -21.67 -23.60
N ASN A 394 -8.12 -21.29 -22.76
CA ASN A 394 -9.23 -22.18 -22.39
C ASN A 394 -10.16 -22.46 -23.58
N GLU A 395 -10.49 -21.47 -24.38
CA GLU A 395 -11.24 -21.68 -25.63
C GLU A 395 -10.53 -22.67 -26.58
N LYS A 396 -9.21 -22.55 -26.73
CA LYS A 396 -8.42 -23.51 -27.48
C LYS A 396 -8.49 -24.92 -26.91
N LYS A 397 -8.43 -25.08 -25.57
CA LYS A 397 -8.59 -26.38 -24.92
C LYS A 397 -9.97 -26.96 -25.14
N ILE A 398 -11.03 -26.13 -24.98
CA ILE A 398 -12.42 -26.55 -25.23
C ILE A 398 -12.61 -26.95 -26.67
N ASN A 399 -12.13 -26.15 -27.61
CA ASN A 399 -12.20 -26.48 -29.05
C ASN A 399 -11.45 -27.77 -29.40
N ASN A 400 -10.31 -28.02 -28.76
CA ASN A 400 -9.60 -29.30 -28.91
C ASN A 400 -10.43 -30.47 -28.39
N ILE A 401 -11.04 -30.35 -27.22
CA ILE A 401 -11.91 -31.39 -26.63
C ILE A 401 -13.12 -31.62 -27.54
N LEU A 402 -13.78 -30.57 -28.01
CA LEU A 402 -14.90 -30.68 -28.96
C LEU A 402 -14.49 -31.37 -30.25
N THR A 403 -13.29 -31.06 -30.76
CA THR A 403 -12.76 -31.71 -31.95
C THR A 403 -12.58 -33.21 -31.74
N TRP A 404 -11.98 -33.61 -30.60
CA TRP A 404 -11.84 -35.02 -30.26
C TRP A 404 -13.20 -35.72 -30.07
N LEU A 405 -14.14 -35.05 -29.41
CA LEU A 405 -15.49 -35.57 -29.22
C LEU A 405 -16.19 -35.79 -30.57
N THR A 406 -16.03 -34.83 -31.50
CA THR A 406 -16.58 -34.94 -32.86
C THR A 406 -15.96 -36.12 -33.64
N ILE A 407 -14.65 -36.31 -33.52
CA ILE A 407 -13.96 -37.45 -34.12
C ILE A 407 -14.50 -38.78 -33.54
N PHE A 408 -14.61 -38.91 -32.25
CA PHE A 408 -15.17 -40.11 -31.62
C PHE A 408 -16.61 -40.37 -32.01
N THR A 409 -17.43 -39.30 -32.11
CA THR A 409 -18.84 -39.43 -32.58
C THR A 409 -18.92 -39.92 -34.03
N LEU A 410 -18.06 -39.38 -34.91
CA LEU A 410 -18.00 -39.83 -36.31
C LEU A 410 -17.58 -41.28 -36.42
N VAL A 411 -16.60 -41.74 -35.64
CA VAL A 411 -16.18 -43.13 -35.58
C VAL A 411 -17.32 -44.05 -35.09
N SER A 412 -18.05 -43.61 -34.06
CA SER A 412 -19.22 -44.34 -33.54
C SER A 412 -20.33 -44.48 -34.58
N ILE A 413 -20.68 -43.38 -35.28
CA ILE A 413 -21.68 -43.38 -36.33
C ILE A 413 -21.29 -44.32 -37.47
N ALA A 414 -20.00 -44.27 -37.87
CA ALA A 414 -19.51 -45.20 -38.92
C ALA A 414 -19.63 -46.66 -38.49
N ASN A 415 -19.33 -46.96 -37.23
CA ASN A 415 -19.47 -48.30 -36.71
C ASN A 415 -20.96 -48.73 -36.65
N ASP A 416 -21.84 -47.85 -36.22
CA ASP A 416 -23.29 -48.11 -36.18
C ASP A 416 -23.86 -48.33 -37.57
N ILE A 417 -23.48 -47.52 -38.56
CA ILE A 417 -23.86 -47.69 -39.97
C ILE A 417 -23.35 -49.04 -40.49
N THR A 418 -22.11 -49.39 -40.18
CA THR A 418 -21.52 -50.66 -40.60
C THR A 418 -22.27 -51.83 -39.98
N SER A 419 -22.59 -51.77 -38.70
CA SER A 419 -23.39 -52.78 -37.99
C SER A 419 -24.80 -52.90 -38.57
N PHE A 420 -25.45 -51.78 -38.86
CA PHE A 420 -26.76 -51.74 -39.49
C PHE A 420 -26.76 -52.42 -40.84
N ILE A 421 -25.81 -52.10 -41.71
CA ILE A 421 -25.66 -52.65 -43.05
C ILE A 421 -25.41 -54.18 -42.96
N THR A 422 -24.55 -54.65 -42.04
CA THR A 422 -24.25 -56.07 -41.87
C THR A 422 -25.45 -56.86 -41.34
N THR A 423 -26.31 -56.22 -40.56
CA THR A 423 -27.52 -56.87 -40.00
C THR A 423 -28.66 -56.99 -41.01
N PHE A 424 -28.77 -56.05 -41.95
CA PHE A 424 -29.84 -56.01 -42.95
C PHE A 424 -29.55 -56.76 -44.26
N ILE A 425 -28.29 -57.00 -44.58
CA ILE A 425 -27.91 -57.68 -45.82
C ILE A 425 -27.47 -59.12 -45.48
N ASP A 426 -28.44 -60.03 -45.36
CA ASP A 426 -28.31 -61.47 -45.11
C ASP A 426 -26.96 -62.08 -45.54
N GLY A 427 -25.95 -62.06 -44.73
CA GLY A 427 -24.73 -62.87 -44.82
C GLY A 427 -23.84 -62.80 -46.11
N LYS A 428 -24.18 -61.98 -47.10
CA LYS A 428 -23.48 -61.83 -48.36
C LYS A 428 -23.00 -60.43 -48.72
N THR A 429 -22.62 -59.65 -47.68
CA THR A 429 -22.02 -58.35 -47.94
C THR A 429 -20.60 -58.49 -48.47
N PRO A 430 -20.24 -57.87 -49.63
CA PRO A 430 -18.84 -57.81 -50.02
C PRO A 430 -18.07 -57.09 -48.91
N GLN A 431 -16.96 -57.67 -48.47
CA GLN A 431 -16.08 -57.09 -47.42
C GLN A 431 -15.63 -55.67 -47.72
N ALA A 432 -15.84 -55.18 -48.97
CA ALA A 432 -15.51 -53.82 -49.38
C ALA A 432 -16.36 -52.71 -48.76
N ILE A 433 -17.62 -52.97 -48.33
CA ILE A 433 -18.54 -51.91 -47.84
C ILE A 433 -18.09 -51.36 -46.46
N PRO A 434 -17.71 -52.20 -45.49
CA PRO A 434 -17.19 -51.68 -44.20
C PRO A 434 -15.90 -50.86 -44.39
N TRP A 435 -15.03 -51.31 -45.32
CA TRP A 435 -13.78 -50.62 -45.57
C TRP A 435 -13.96 -49.30 -46.31
N SER A 436 -14.97 -49.17 -47.17
CA SER A 436 -15.29 -47.91 -47.82
C SER A 436 -15.87 -46.86 -46.83
N ALA A 437 -16.72 -47.27 -45.91
CA ALA A 437 -17.23 -46.40 -44.86
C ALA A 437 -16.11 -45.92 -43.95
N LEU A 438 -15.22 -46.81 -43.51
CA LEU A 438 -14.02 -46.46 -42.74
C LEU A 438 -13.10 -45.50 -43.50
N GLY A 439 -12.94 -45.72 -44.82
CA GLY A 439 -12.14 -44.86 -45.70
C GLY A 439 -12.71 -43.42 -45.77
N VAL A 440 -14.02 -43.26 -45.88
CA VAL A 440 -14.68 -41.95 -45.90
C VAL A 440 -14.50 -41.24 -44.57
N VAL A 441 -14.68 -41.96 -43.43
CA VAL A 441 -14.45 -41.38 -42.11
C VAL A 441 -13.00 -40.97 -41.94
N ALA A 442 -12.04 -41.78 -42.35
CA ALA A 442 -10.61 -41.45 -42.32
C ALA A 442 -10.29 -40.17 -43.13
N VAL A 443 -10.87 -40.00 -44.32
CA VAL A 443 -10.70 -38.79 -45.14
C VAL A 443 -11.30 -37.56 -44.44
N ILE A 444 -12.47 -37.70 -43.83
CA ILE A 444 -13.10 -36.62 -43.04
C ILE A 444 -12.22 -36.24 -41.85
N ILE A 445 -11.69 -37.21 -41.11
CA ILE A 445 -10.78 -36.96 -39.97
C ILE A 445 -9.52 -36.26 -40.46
N VAL A 446 -8.89 -36.69 -41.51
CA VAL A 446 -7.69 -36.06 -42.10
C VAL A 446 -7.99 -34.64 -42.54
N TRP A 447 -9.17 -34.40 -43.18
CA TRP A 447 -9.60 -33.08 -43.57
C TRP A 447 -9.84 -32.14 -42.37
N ILE A 448 -10.49 -32.64 -41.31
CA ILE A 448 -10.69 -31.91 -40.05
C ILE A 448 -9.34 -31.54 -39.42
N LEU A 449 -8.41 -32.50 -39.29
CA LEU A 449 -7.08 -32.29 -38.75
C LEU A 449 -6.25 -31.32 -39.64
N TYR A 450 -6.37 -31.40 -40.96
CA TYR A 450 -5.73 -30.45 -41.86
C TYR A 450 -6.27 -29.04 -41.70
N LYS A 451 -7.59 -28.87 -41.64
CA LYS A 451 -8.23 -27.57 -41.43
C LYS A 451 -7.86 -26.98 -40.06
N PHE A 452 -7.79 -27.84 -39.04
CA PHE A 452 -7.40 -27.45 -37.68
C PHE A 452 -5.94 -26.98 -37.58
N ASN A 453 -5.03 -27.64 -38.28
CA ASN A 453 -3.62 -27.23 -38.37
C ASN A 453 -3.42 -25.94 -39.18
N ARG A 454 -4.30 -25.63 -40.11
CA ARG A 454 -4.24 -24.42 -40.93
C ARG A 454 -4.74 -23.20 -40.16
N THR A 455 -5.63 -23.37 -39.19
CA THR A 455 -6.10 -22.30 -38.31
C THR A 455 -5.13 -21.99 -37.16
N LYS A 456 -4.08 -22.81 -36.98
CA LYS A 456 -3.03 -22.61 -35.96
C LYS A 456 -1.83 -21.80 -36.48
N LYS A 457 -1.74 -21.51 -37.77
CA LYS A 457 -0.78 -20.59 -38.37
C LYS A 457 -1.42 -19.21 -38.60
#